data_ef607f5eab3f0de272f7348152bf23d8
#
_entry.id   ef607f5eab3f0de272f7348152bf23d8
#
_cell.length_a   1.000
_cell.length_b   1.000
_cell.length_c   1.000
_cell.angle_alpha   90.00
_cell.angle_beta   90.00
_cell.angle_gamma   90.00
#
_symmetry.space_group_name_H-M   'P 1'
#
loop_
_entity.id
_entity.type
_entity.pdbx_description
1 polymer ?
#
loop_
_entity_poly.entity_id
_entity_poly.type
_entity_poly.pdbx_seq_one_letter_code
_entity_poly.pdbx_strand_id
1 'polypeptide(L)'
;FILGVLGILLVNSQKIESHFKEQITFTIYINELTKPIQIKQLQKSLRLKKETKKVTFISKEKAAEIHAESIGEDFIEFLGYNPLLSSIEVRFLSQYVSPAFLEKLKLSLENESYVNEVYYDVPLIEILDKNIKKISQSLLATTITLLLIAILLINSSIRISIYSKRLVIKTMQLVGATKNFIRKPFLIKYLMLGFYGTFVAILSLSLMIYFIDIKSVSYTHLRAHETSN
;
A
#
# COMPACT_ATOMS: atom_id res chain seq x y z
N PHE A 1 -10.36 7.43 18.25
CA PHE A 1 -9.11 6.65 18.13
C PHE A 1 -9.23 5.57 17.08
N ILE A 2 -10.13 4.58 17.23
CA ILE A 2 -10.28 3.43 16.31
C ILE A 2 -10.51 3.90 14.86
N LEU A 3 -11.40 4.86 14.62
CA LEU A 3 -11.62 5.44 13.30
C LEU A 3 -10.35 6.10 12.72
N GLY A 4 -9.54 6.72 13.57
CA GLY A 4 -8.26 7.30 13.17
C GLY A 4 -7.24 6.22 12.76
N VAL A 5 -7.13 5.12 13.51
CA VAL A 5 -6.29 3.97 13.16
C VAL A 5 -6.72 3.36 11.83
N LEU A 6 -8.03 3.14 11.64
CA LEU A 6 -8.56 2.61 10.37
C LEU A 6 -8.28 3.56 9.19
N GLY A 7 -8.39 4.88 9.40
CA GLY A 7 -8.03 5.87 8.39
C GLY A 7 -6.56 5.81 7.98
N ILE A 8 -5.65 5.69 8.96
CA ILE A 8 -4.20 5.51 8.71
C ILE A 8 -3.94 4.21 7.94
N LEU A 9 -4.59 3.12 8.31
CA LEU A 9 -4.46 1.84 7.61
C LEU A 9 -4.95 1.93 6.16
N LEU A 10 -6.07 2.62 5.90
CA LEU A 10 -6.58 2.83 4.54
C LEU A 10 -5.59 3.61 3.67
N VAL A 11 -5.04 4.70 4.19
CA VAL A 11 -4.05 5.53 3.45
C VAL A 11 -2.75 4.75 3.22
N ASN A 12 -2.28 4.00 4.23
CA ASN A 12 -1.04 3.24 4.11
C ASN A 12 -1.20 1.97 3.25
N SER A 13 -2.39 1.36 3.17
CA SER A 13 -2.60 0.20 2.31
C SER A 13 -2.30 0.50 0.84
N GLN A 14 -2.62 1.70 0.37
CA GLN A 14 -2.29 2.15 -0.99
C GLN A 14 -0.78 2.34 -1.20
N LYS A 15 -0.05 2.83 -0.20
CA LYS A 15 1.41 2.97 -0.26
C LYS A 15 2.11 1.60 -0.27
N ILE A 16 1.61 0.68 0.53
CA ILE A 16 2.12 -0.70 0.56
C ILE A 16 1.89 -1.37 -0.79
N GLU A 17 0.68 -1.25 -1.34
CA GLU A 17 0.36 -1.74 -2.68
C GLU A 17 1.30 -1.18 -3.75
N SER A 18 1.48 0.14 -3.77
CA SER A 18 2.35 0.78 -4.74
C SER A 18 3.79 0.31 -4.62
N HIS A 19 4.28 0.14 -3.39
CA HIS A 19 5.63 -0.35 -3.15
C HIS A 19 5.83 -1.78 -3.69
N PHE A 20 4.90 -2.70 -3.40
CA PHE A 20 4.99 -4.07 -3.91
C PHE A 20 4.84 -4.14 -5.43
N LYS A 21 3.87 -3.42 -6.00
CA LYS A 21 3.69 -3.37 -7.46
C LYS A 21 4.93 -2.85 -8.19
N GLU A 22 5.63 -1.87 -7.63
CA GLU A 22 6.86 -1.33 -8.23
C GLU A 22 8.09 -2.22 -8.08
N GLN A 23 8.06 -3.21 -7.20
CA GLN A 23 9.11 -4.23 -7.07
C GLN A 23 8.93 -5.40 -8.03
N ILE A 24 7.75 -5.57 -8.62
CA ILE A 24 7.52 -6.61 -9.60
C ILE A 24 8.43 -6.41 -10.81
N THR A 25 9.21 -7.43 -11.09
CA THR A 25 10.12 -7.45 -12.23
C THR A 25 9.45 -8.12 -13.42
N PHE A 26 9.41 -7.41 -14.53
CA PHE A 26 8.96 -7.90 -15.83
C PHE A 26 10.21 -8.20 -16.65
N THR A 27 10.51 -9.49 -16.85
CA THR A 27 11.75 -9.98 -17.45
C THR A 27 11.51 -10.37 -18.91
N ILE A 28 12.27 -9.76 -19.81
CA ILE A 28 12.24 -10.01 -21.25
C ILE A 28 13.50 -10.79 -21.58
N TYR A 29 13.39 -12.08 -21.86
CA TYR A 29 14.50 -12.90 -22.31
C TYR A 29 14.78 -12.67 -23.78
N ILE A 30 16.05 -12.50 -24.12
CA ILE A 30 16.52 -12.12 -25.46
C ILE A 30 17.13 -13.34 -26.14
N ASN A 31 16.81 -13.55 -27.41
CA ASN A 31 17.39 -14.63 -28.20
C ASN A 31 18.91 -14.48 -28.31
N GLU A 32 19.65 -15.60 -28.28
CA GLU A 32 21.14 -15.60 -28.33
C GLU A 32 21.72 -14.91 -29.57
N LEU A 33 21.03 -15.01 -30.71
CA LEU A 33 21.46 -14.45 -31.98
C LEU A 33 21.13 -12.97 -32.18
N THR A 34 20.59 -12.31 -31.15
CA THR A 34 20.16 -10.92 -31.23
C THR A 34 21.35 -9.95 -31.29
N LYS A 35 21.34 -9.04 -32.26
CA LYS A 35 22.40 -8.03 -32.41
C LYS A 35 22.38 -7.04 -31.25
N PRO A 36 23.55 -6.61 -30.72
CA PRO A 36 23.63 -5.64 -29.61
C PRO A 36 22.88 -4.33 -29.86
N ILE A 37 22.77 -3.93 -31.13
CA ILE A 37 22.04 -2.71 -31.51
C ILE A 37 20.53 -2.84 -31.25
N GLN A 38 19.94 -3.99 -31.51
CA GLN A 38 18.53 -4.27 -31.25
C GLN A 38 18.24 -4.25 -29.76
N ILE A 39 19.11 -4.84 -28.93
CA ILE A 39 19.01 -4.81 -27.47
C ILE A 39 19.02 -3.36 -26.96
N LYS A 40 19.95 -2.53 -27.44
CA LYS A 40 20.02 -1.11 -27.07
C LYS A 40 18.79 -0.32 -27.51
N GLN A 41 18.25 -0.60 -28.70
CA GLN A 41 17.03 0.04 -29.20
C GLN A 41 15.82 -0.34 -28.33
N LEU A 42 15.68 -1.63 -27.98
CA LEU A 42 14.61 -2.09 -27.10
C LEU A 42 14.72 -1.45 -25.70
N GLN A 43 15.91 -1.44 -25.11
CA GLN A 43 16.14 -0.74 -23.83
C GLN A 43 15.74 0.74 -23.89
N LYS A 44 16.14 1.44 -24.96
CA LYS A 44 15.82 2.85 -25.15
C LYS A 44 14.32 3.07 -25.31
N SER A 45 13.63 2.25 -26.10
CA SER A 45 12.19 2.34 -26.30
C SER A 45 11.43 2.10 -25.00
N LEU A 46 11.85 1.11 -24.18
CA LEU A 46 11.26 0.82 -22.88
C LEU A 46 11.50 1.95 -21.87
N ARG A 47 12.69 2.55 -21.84
CA ARG A 47 13.01 3.70 -20.96
C ARG A 47 12.21 4.95 -21.27
N LEU A 48 11.83 5.16 -22.52
CA LEU A 48 11.06 6.34 -22.95
C LEU A 48 9.56 6.21 -22.67
N LYS A 49 9.09 5.02 -22.29
CA LYS A 49 7.68 4.84 -21.91
C LYS A 49 7.39 5.50 -20.57
N LYS A 50 6.30 6.24 -20.48
CA LYS A 50 5.87 6.95 -19.25
C LYS A 50 5.58 6.01 -18.09
N GLU A 51 5.24 4.77 -18.41
CA GLU A 51 4.89 3.70 -17.48
C GLU A 51 6.12 3.12 -16.78
N THR A 52 7.30 3.30 -17.35
CA THR A 52 8.54 2.64 -16.91
C THR A 52 9.21 3.41 -15.77
N LYS A 53 9.53 2.70 -14.70
CA LYS A 53 10.31 3.21 -13.57
C LYS A 53 11.81 2.95 -13.73
N LYS A 54 12.18 1.72 -14.11
CA LYS A 54 13.58 1.29 -14.25
C LYS A 54 13.72 0.23 -15.34
N VAL A 55 14.79 0.30 -16.12
CA VAL A 55 15.19 -0.74 -17.09
C VAL A 55 16.62 -1.12 -16.82
N THR A 56 16.87 -2.41 -16.62
CA THR A 56 18.21 -2.98 -16.36
C THR A 56 18.45 -4.09 -17.35
N PHE A 57 19.61 -4.10 -17.99
CA PHE A 57 20.05 -5.21 -18.83
C PHE A 57 20.93 -6.16 -17.98
N ILE A 58 20.68 -7.44 -18.10
CA ILE A 58 21.45 -8.49 -17.46
C ILE A 58 22.00 -9.38 -18.56
N SER A 59 23.34 -9.41 -18.69
CA SER A 59 23.98 -10.30 -19.67
C SER A 59 23.88 -11.76 -19.20
N LYS A 60 24.10 -12.68 -20.12
CA LYS A 60 24.12 -14.13 -19.88
C LYS A 60 25.09 -14.51 -18.76
N GLU A 61 26.27 -13.87 -18.74
CA GLU A 61 27.31 -14.08 -17.73
C GLU A 61 26.86 -13.57 -16.35
N LYS A 62 26.30 -12.35 -16.32
CA LYS A 62 25.81 -11.77 -15.07
C LYS A 62 24.59 -12.51 -14.51
N ALA A 63 23.73 -13.02 -15.39
CA ALA A 63 22.62 -13.88 -14.98
C ALA A 63 23.12 -15.16 -14.30
N ALA A 64 24.19 -15.76 -14.84
CA ALA A 64 24.80 -16.94 -14.26
C ALA A 64 25.43 -16.67 -12.87
N GLU A 65 26.13 -15.56 -12.71
CA GLU A 65 26.70 -15.14 -11.44
C GLU A 65 25.61 -14.95 -10.37
N ILE A 66 24.55 -14.21 -10.70
CA ILE A 66 23.41 -13.98 -9.78
C ILE A 66 22.74 -15.30 -9.40
N HIS A 67 22.60 -16.22 -10.38
CA HIS A 67 21.95 -17.49 -10.15
C HIS A 67 22.80 -18.41 -9.26
N ALA A 68 24.11 -18.48 -9.51
CA ALA A 68 25.05 -19.23 -8.69
C ALA A 68 25.09 -18.72 -7.24
N GLU A 69 25.09 -17.39 -7.03
CA GLU A 69 24.99 -16.80 -5.69
C GLU A 69 23.67 -17.17 -4.99
N SER A 70 22.55 -17.25 -5.71
CA SER A 70 21.24 -17.54 -5.12
C SER A 70 21.07 -19.01 -4.72
N ILE A 71 21.70 -19.94 -5.43
CA ILE A 71 21.63 -21.39 -5.16
C ILE A 71 22.77 -21.81 -4.19
N GLY A 72 23.88 -21.08 -4.16
CA GLY A 72 25.05 -21.41 -3.38
C GLY A 72 25.96 -22.46 -4.02
N GLU A 73 25.72 -22.82 -5.28
CA GLU A 73 26.48 -23.83 -6.04
C GLU A 73 26.77 -23.31 -7.46
N ASP A 74 27.93 -23.67 -8.01
CA ASP A 74 28.30 -23.39 -9.40
C ASP A 74 27.68 -24.41 -10.35
N PHE A 75 26.45 -24.13 -10.80
CA PHE A 75 25.73 -25.01 -11.74
C PHE A 75 26.38 -25.07 -13.13
N ILE A 76 27.23 -24.10 -13.49
CA ILE A 76 27.94 -24.06 -14.77
C ILE A 76 29.03 -25.15 -14.78
N GLU A 77 29.74 -25.36 -13.66
CA GLU A 77 30.73 -26.42 -13.51
C GLU A 77 30.08 -27.81 -13.72
N PHE A 78 28.85 -27.97 -13.21
CA PHE A 78 28.08 -29.21 -13.35
C PHE A 78 27.58 -29.45 -14.79
N LEU A 79 27.05 -28.41 -15.46
CA LEU A 79 26.44 -28.52 -16.79
C LEU A 79 27.47 -28.44 -17.94
N GLY A 80 28.66 -27.89 -17.71
CA GLY A 80 29.67 -27.63 -18.72
C GLY A 80 29.40 -26.46 -19.65
N TYR A 81 28.25 -25.79 -19.52
CA TYR A 81 27.88 -24.59 -20.29
C TYR A 81 26.86 -23.73 -19.53
N ASN A 82 26.76 -22.48 -19.90
CA ASN A 82 25.74 -21.58 -19.33
C ASN A 82 24.41 -21.66 -20.12
N PRO A 83 23.33 -22.23 -19.58
CA PRO A 83 22.04 -22.33 -20.26
C PRO A 83 21.20 -21.05 -20.21
N LEU A 84 21.60 -20.04 -19.42
CA LEU A 84 20.80 -18.82 -19.21
C LEU A 84 20.90 -17.90 -20.43
N LEU A 85 19.84 -17.11 -20.63
CA LEU A 85 19.77 -16.09 -21.68
C LEU A 85 20.05 -14.71 -21.09
N SER A 86 20.50 -13.80 -21.95
CA SER A 86 20.51 -12.38 -21.60
C SER A 86 19.06 -11.87 -21.45
N SER A 87 18.84 -10.97 -20.51
CA SER A 87 17.50 -10.43 -20.24
C SER A 87 17.48 -8.92 -20.05
N ILE A 88 16.31 -8.33 -20.27
CA ILE A 88 16.01 -6.96 -19.91
C ILE A 88 14.94 -7.00 -18.82
N GLU A 89 15.30 -6.55 -17.63
CA GLU A 89 14.38 -6.38 -16.52
C GLU A 89 13.77 -4.98 -16.54
N VAL A 90 12.45 -4.93 -16.48
CA VAL A 90 11.68 -3.69 -16.45
C VAL A 90 10.84 -3.64 -15.18
N ARG A 91 10.91 -2.54 -14.48
CA ARG A 91 9.99 -2.22 -13.38
C ARG A 91 9.12 -1.06 -13.79
N PHE A 92 7.84 -1.15 -13.52
CA PHE A 92 6.85 -0.13 -13.89
C PHE A 92 6.41 0.66 -12.66
N LEU A 93 5.87 1.85 -12.91
CA LEU A 93 5.20 2.64 -11.88
C LEU A 93 3.91 1.91 -11.46
N SER A 94 3.63 1.88 -10.16
CA SER A 94 2.52 1.11 -9.57
C SER A 94 1.17 1.34 -10.24
N GLN A 95 0.89 2.56 -10.66
CA GLN A 95 -0.38 2.95 -11.30
C GLN A 95 -0.64 2.25 -12.65
N TYR A 96 0.41 1.73 -13.30
CA TYR A 96 0.31 1.01 -14.57
C TYR A 96 0.41 -0.50 -14.40
N VAL A 97 0.82 -0.99 -13.21
CA VAL A 97 0.94 -2.42 -12.95
C VAL A 97 -0.45 -3.02 -12.74
N SER A 98 -1.00 -3.57 -13.81
CA SER A 98 -2.26 -4.32 -13.82
C SER A 98 -2.16 -5.55 -14.71
N PRO A 99 -2.95 -6.62 -14.44
CA PRO A 99 -2.92 -7.82 -15.29
C PRO A 99 -3.12 -7.51 -16.77
N ALA A 100 -4.10 -6.67 -17.09
CA ALA A 100 -4.42 -6.30 -18.47
C ALA A 100 -3.29 -5.53 -19.19
N PHE A 101 -2.60 -4.64 -18.48
CA PHE A 101 -1.47 -3.89 -19.06
C PHE A 101 -0.28 -4.79 -19.34
N LEU A 102 0.09 -5.62 -18.36
CA LEU A 102 1.25 -6.50 -18.48
C LEU A 102 1.04 -7.59 -19.53
N GLU A 103 -0.16 -8.17 -19.60
CA GLU A 103 -0.52 -9.14 -20.63
C GLU A 103 -0.46 -8.53 -22.03
N LYS A 104 -1.03 -7.34 -22.24
CA LYS A 104 -0.94 -6.62 -23.52
C LYS A 104 0.51 -6.33 -23.91
N LEU A 105 1.33 -5.93 -22.94
CA LEU A 105 2.74 -5.64 -23.18
C LEU A 105 3.52 -6.92 -23.51
N LYS A 106 3.25 -8.02 -22.80
CA LYS A 106 3.81 -9.35 -23.07
C LYS A 106 3.55 -9.76 -24.50
N LEU A 107 2.27 -9.79 -24.92
CA LEU A 107 1.89 -10.16 -26.30
C LEU A 107 2.55 -9.27 -27.35
N SER A 108 2.70 -7.98 -27.08
CA SER A 108 3.36 -7.05 -27.99
C SER A 108 4.85 -7.33 -28.14
N LEU A 109 5.54 -7.75 -27.06
CA LEU A 109 6.97 -7.99 -27.07
C LEU A 109 7.31 -9.40 -27.60
N GLU A 110 6.50 -10.40 -27.32
CA GLU A 110 6.69 -11.76 -27.82
C GLU A 110 6.51 -11.88 -29.35
N ASN A 111 5.85 -10.91 -29.97
CA ASN A 111 5.79 -10.82 -31.44
C ASN A 111 7.09 -10.35 -32.08
N GLU A 112 8.06 -9.84 -31.31
CA GLU A 112 9.34 -9.38 -31.84
C GLU A 112 10.32 -10.56 -31.98
N SER A 113 10.91 -10.74 -33.14
CA SER A 113 11.77 -11.87 -33.47
C SER A 113 13.03 -12.03 -32.60
N TYR A 114 13.44 -10.98 -31.93
CA TYR A 114 14.60 -10.97 -31.01
C TYR A 114 14.22 -11.23 -29.56
N VAL A 115 12.95 -11.36 -29.20
CA VAL A 115 12.47 -11.75 -27.89
C VAL A 115 12.21 -13.24 -27.87
N ASN A 116 12.77 -13.94 -26.90
CA ASN A 116 12.54 -15.37 -26.72
C ASN A 116 11.26 -15.64 -25.94
N GLU A 117 11.13 -14.98 -24.76
CA GLU A 117 10.02 -15.15 -23.85
C GLU A 117 9.91 -13.91 -22.95
N VAL A 118 8.71 -13.64 -22.47
CA VAL A 118 8.47 -12.60 -21.47
C VAL A 118 7.86 -13.24 -20.23
N TYR A 119 8.58 -13.08 -19.11
CA TYR A 119 8.19 -13.64 -17.82
C TYR A 119 7.86 -12.54 -16.79
N TYR A 120 6.80 -12.72 -16.07
CA TYR A 120 6.46 -11.98 -14.85
C TYR A 120 5.56 -12.83 -13.96
N ASP A 121 5.54 -12.55 -12.66
CA ASP A 121 4.75 -13.31 -11.68
C ASP A 121 3.25 -12.93 -11.79
N VAL A 122 2.53 -13.63 -12.67
CA VAL A 122 1.09 -13.42 -12.90
C VAL A 122 0.28 -13.66 -11.62
N PRO A 123 0.44 -14.79 -10.89
CA PRO A 123 -0.27 -15.04 -9.64
C PRO A 123 -0.07 -13.94 -8.60
N LEU A 124 1.15 -13.43 -8.45
CA LEU A 124 1.44 -12.36 -7.51
C LEU A 124 0.67 -11.08 -7.85
N ILE A 125 0.61 -10.71 -9.13
CA ILE A 125 -0.08 -9.50 -9.58
C ILE A 125 -1.59 -9.61 -9.36
N GLU A 126 -2.18 -10.76 -9.69
CA GLU A 126 -3.61 -11.01 -9.48
C GLU A 126 -3.98 -10.98 -8.00
N ILE A 127 -3.16 -11.61 -7.15
CA ILE A 127 -3.35 -11.61 -5.69
C ILE A 127 -3.27 -10.20 -5.13
N LEU A 128 -2.28 -9.40 -5.55
CA LEU A 128 -2.12 -8.02 -5.11
C LEU A 128 -3.32 -7.16 -5.53
N ASP A 129 -3.71 -7.19 -6.80
CA ASP A 129 -4.82 -6.38 -7.32
C ASP A 129 -6.17 -6.77 -6.67
N LYS A 130 -6.45 -8.06 -6.53
CA LYS A 130 -7.71 -8.58 -5.98
C LYS A 130 -7.81 -8.45 -4.47
N ASN A 131 -6.75 -8.77 -3.74
CA ASN A 131 -6.79 -8.77 -2.27
C ASN A 131 -6.74 -7.36 -1.69
N ILE A 132 -5.97 -6.45 -2.26
CA ILE A 132 -5.90 -5.08 -1.75
C ILE A 132 -7.23 -4.35 -1.94
N LYS A 133 -7.90 -4.52 -3.08
CA LYS A 133 -9.27 -4.01 -3.27
C LYS A 133 -10.24 -4.55 -2.22
N LYS A 134 -10.20 -5.86 -1.95
CA LYS A 134 -11.04 -6.48 -0.92
C LYS A 134 -10.73 -5.96 0.48
N ILE A 135 -9.45 -5.83 0.84
CA ILE A 135 -9.01 -5.30 2.12
C ILE A 135 -9.49 -3.85 2.29
N SER A 136 -9.28 -3.00 1.29
CA SER A 136 -9.74 -1.61 1.31
C SER A 136 -11.27 -1.50 1.44
N GLN A 137 -12.04 -2.32 0.73
CA GLN A 137 -13.49 -2.36 0.83
C GLN A 137 -13.95 -2.84 2.21
N SER A 138 -13.31 -3.86 2.77
CA SER A 138 -13.61 -4.37 4.11
C SER A 138 -13.31 -3.33 5.18
N LEU A 139 -12.17 -2.64 5.10
CA LEU A 139 -11.80 -1.55 6.01
C LEU A 139 -12.81 -0.39 5.92
N LEU A 140 -13.22 -0.02 4.71
CA LEU A 140 -14.21 1.04 4.50
C LEU A 140 -15.56 0.66 5.10
N ALA A 141 -16.05 -0.55 4.86
CA ALA A 141 -17.30 -1.06 5.42
C ALA A 141 -17.27 -1.07 6.96
N THR A 142 -16.18 -1.55 7.55
CA THR A 142 -15.97 -1.54 9.00
C THR A 142 -15.96 -0.11 9.56
N THR A 143 -15.30 0.82 8.88
CA THR A 143 -15.25 2.24 9.27
C THR A 143 -16.66 2.86 9.28
N ILE A 144 -17.45 2.62 8.24
CA ILE A 144 -18.84 3.11 8.14
C ILE A 144 -19.69 2.51 9.25
N THR A 145 -19.57 1.21 9.50
CA THR A 145 -20.32 0.52 10.55
C THR A 145 -20.02 1.09 11.94
N LEU A 146 -18.73 1.29 12.27
CA LEU A 146 -18.32 1.89 13.53
C LEU A 146 -18.79 3.34 13.67
N LEU A 147 -18.79 4.12 12.58
CA LEU A 147 -19.31 5.48 12.57
C LEU A 147 -20.81 5.51 12.87
N LEU A 148 -21.59 4.62 12.29
CA LEU A 148 -23.02 4.49 12.58
C LEU A 148 -23.26 4.12 14.05
N ILE A 149 -22.52 3.16 14.58
CA ILE A 149 -22.60 2.78 16.01
C ILE A 149 -22.27 3.98 16.90
N ALA A 150 -21.20 4.74 16.58
CA ALA A 150 -20.84 5.95 17.34
C ALA A 150 -21.96 6.99 17.35
N ILE A 151 -22.59 7.26 16.20
CA ILE A 151 -23.73 8.18 16.08
C ILE A 151 -24.90 7.71 16.94
N LEU A 152 -25.24 6.42 16.90
CA LEU A 152 -26.33 5.85 17.71
C LEU A 152 -26.03 5.96 19.21
N LEU A 153 -24.80 5.68 19.65
CA LEU A 153 -24.38 5.80 21.04
C LEU A 153 -24.44 7.27 21.52
N ILE A 154 -23.96 8.22 20.72
CA ILE A 154 -24.03 9.64 21.03
C ILE A 154 -25.49 10.07 21.18
N ASN A 155 -26.35 9.70 20.22
CA ASN A 155 -27.76 10.05 20.25
C ASN A 155 -28.47 9.47 21.48
N SER A 156 -28.20 8.21 21.82
CA SER A 156 -28.70 7.56 23.03
C SER A 156 -28.22 8.26 24.31
N SER A 157 -26.93 8.60 24.39
CA SER A 157 -26.34 9.32 25.53
C SER A 157 -26.98 10.69 25.75
N ILE A 158 -27.20 11.45 24.66
CA ILE A 158 -27.91 12.74 24.72
C ILE A 158 -29.32 12.57 25.23
N ARG A 159 -30.06 11.58 24.75
CA ARG A 159 -31.45 11.30 25.18
C ARG A 159 -31.52 10.99 26.67
N ILE A 160 -30.63 10.12 27.16
CA ILE A 160 -30.57 9.77 28.60
C ILE A 160 -30.22 11.01 29.43
N SER A 161 -29.29 11.85 29.01
CA SER A 161 -28.89 13.06 29.71
C SER A 161 -30.07 14.09 29.81
N ILE A 162 -30.83 14.24 28.73
CA ILE A 162 -32.02 15.10 28.72
C ILE A 162 -33.08 14.55 29.67
N TYR A 163 -33.33 13.24 29.63
CA TYR A 163 -34.30 12.58 30.51
C TYR A 163 -33.94 12.75 31.99
N SER A 164 -32.69 12.55 32.36
CA SER A 164 -32.18 12.74 33.72
C SER A 164 -32.41 14.16 34.24
N LYS A 165 -32.39 15.15 33.38
CA LYS A 165 -32.57 16.57 33.74
C LYS A 165 -34.00 17.13 33.47
N ARG A 166 -34.95 16.27 33.21
CA ARG A 166 -36.31 16.63 32.81
C ARG A 166 -37.01 17.59 33.77
N LEU A 167 -36.81 17.43 35.10
CA LEU A 167 -37.43 18.31 36.11
C LEU A 167 -36.86 19.73 36.01
N VAL A 168 -35.54 19.86 35.91
CA VAL A 168 -34.88 21.18 35.77
C VAL A 168 -35.34 21.87 34.48
N ILE A 169 -35.45 21.12 33.40
CA ILE A 169 -35.95 21.66 32.12
C ILE A 169 -37.40 22.14 32.27
N LYS A 170 -38.26 21.39 32.96
CA LYS A 170 -39.65 21.76 33.19
C LYS A 170 -39.77 23.01 34.07
N THR A 171 -38.95 23.13 35.10
CA THR A 171 -38.92 24.34 35.95
C THR A 171 -38.48 25.57 35.14
N MET A 172 -37.44 25.45 34.30
CA MET A 172 -37.02 26.56 33.42
C MET A 172 -38.11 26.98 32.43
N GLN A 173 -38.89 26.02 31.91
CA GLN A 173 -40.03 26.34 31.03
C GLN A 173 -41.16 27.09 31.77
N LEU A 174 -41.45 26.72 33.04
CA LEU A 174 -42.45 27.36 33.85
C LEU A 174 -42.11 28.85 34.17
N VAL A 175 -40.82 29.17 34.29
CA VAL A 175 -40.31 30.54 34.50
C VAL A 175 -40.22 31.32 33.17
N GLY A 176 -40.61 30.71 32.03
CA GLY A 176 -40.62 31.37 30.73
C GLY A 176 -39.33 31.32 29.96
N ALA A 177 -38.38 30.45 30.29
CA ALA A 177 -37.12 30.32 29.54
C ALA A 177 -37.36 29.87 28.10
N THR A 178 -36.67 30.51 27.16
CA THR A 178 -36.74 30.17 25.72
C THR A 178 -36.10 28.81 25.43
N LYS A 179 -36.58 28.12 24.39
CA LYS A 179 -36.01 26.80 23.96
C LYS A 179 -34.51 26.86 23.70
N ASN A 180 -34.02 27.98 23.15
CA ASN A 180 -32.57 28.14 22.87
C ASN A 180 -31.77 28.30 24.17
N PHE A 181 -32.28 28.97 25.16
CA PHE A 181 -31.66 29.11 26.47
C PHE A 181 -31.52 27.74 27.18
N ILE A 182 -32.57 26.92 27.13
CA ILE A 182 -32.58 25.58 27.71
C ILE A 182 -31.59 24.64 26.98
N ARG A 183 -31.46 24.72 25.66
CA ARG A 183 -30.60 23.85 24.87
C ARG A 183 -29.09 24.19 24.96
N LYS A 184 -28.76 25.48 25.10
CA LYS A 184 -27.38 25.98 25.09
C LYS A 184 -26.42 25.26 26.03
N PRO A 185 -26.72 25.03 27.32
CA PRO A 185 -25.81 24.36 28.25
C PRO A 185 -25.54 22.88 27.86
N PHE A 186 -26.51 22.18 27.27
CA PHE A 186 -26.32 20.82 26.79
C PHE A 186 -25.41 20.81 25.58
N LEU A 187 -25.62 21.69 24.60
CA LEU A 187 -24.76 21.77 23.42
C LEU A 187 -23.32 22.09 23.79
N ILE A 188 -23.10 23.08 24.67
CA ILE A 188 -21.76 23.46 25.12
C ILE A 188 -21.08 22.28 25.81
N LYS A 189 -21.78 21.56 26.70
CA LYS A 189 -21.25 20.42 27.42
C LYS A 189 -20.79 19.29 26.46
N TYR A 190 -21.62 18.93 25.48
CA TYR A 190 -21.29 17.87 24.51
C TYR A 190 -20.19 18.30 23.53
N LEU A 191 -20.15 19.61 23.18
CA LEU A 191 -19.09 20.16 22.35
C LEU A 191 -17.73 20.13 23.08
N MET A 192 -17.69 20.48 24.36
CA MET A 192 -16.50 20.38 25.18
C MET A 192 -16.05 18.91 25.34
N LEU A 193 -16.99 17.98 25.59
CA LEU A 193 -16.69 16.57 25.71
C LEU A 193 -16.10 16.01 24.40
N GLY A 194 -16.66 16.42 23.26
CA GLY A 194 -16.15 16.06 21.93
C GLY A 194 -14.74 16.63 21.71
N PHE A 195 -14.48 17.85 22.11
CA PHE A 195 -13.17 18.50 22.02
C PHE A 195 -12.12 17.75 22.84
N TYR A 196 -12.41 17.44 24.11
CA TYR A 196 -11.50 16.63 24.95
C TYR A 196 -11.27 15.22 24.38
N GLY A 197 -12.33 14.56 23.92
CA GLY A 197 -12.21 13.23 23.30
C GLY A 197 -11.35 13.25 22.04
N THR A 198 -11.49 14.29 21.21
CA THR A 198 -10.67 14.47 19.99
C THR A 198 -9.21 14.72 20.35
N PHE A 199 -8.95 15.59 21.34
CA PHE A 199 -7.59 15.88 21.81
C PHE A 199 -6.87 14.63 22.30
N VAL A 200 -7.52 13.83 23.15
CA VAL A 200 -6.97 12.55 23.63
C VAL A 200 -6.75 11.57 22.48
N ALA A 201 -7.68 11.51 21.53
CA ALA A 201 -7.54 10.63 20.36
C ALA A 201 -6.36 11.01 19.47
N ILE A 202 -6.14 12.30 19.21
CA ILE A 202 -5.00 12.79 18.42
C ILE A 202 -3.69 12.50 19.16
N LEU A 203 -3.63 12.78 20.45
CA LEU A 203 -2.43 12.55 21.26
C LEU A 203 -2.05 11.05 21.29
N SER A 204 -3.02 10.16 21.47
CA SER A 204 -2.77 8.72 21.47
C SER A 204 -2.37 8.19 20.09
N LEU A 205 -2.94 8.73 18.98
CA LEU A 205 -2.51 8.40 17.61
C LEU A 205 -1.07 8.87 17.34
N SER A 206 -0.74 10.09 17.74
CA SER A 206 0.62 10.64 17.57
C SER A 206 1.67 9.82 18.35
N LEU A 207 1.35 9.43 19.58
CA LEU A 207 2.20 8.53 20.36
C LEU A 207 2.37 7.16 19.68
N MET A 208 1.29 6.58 19.18
CA MET A 208 1.35 5.29 18.48
C MET A 208 2.26 5.36 17.24
N ILE A 209 2.11 6.40 16.41
CA ILE A 209 2.96 6.61 15.23
C ILE A 209 4.42 6.78 15.64
N TYR A 210 4.68 7.61 16.64
CA TYR A 210 6.04 7.84 17.16
C TYR A 210 6.74 6.56 17.65
N PHE A 211 6.01 5.69 18.36
CA PHE A 211 6.55 4.39 18.79
C PHE A 211 6.79 3.42 17.62
N ILE A 212 5.96 3.45 16.60
CA ILE A 212 6.16 2.63 15.40
C ILE A 212 7.39 3.08 14.63
N ASP A 213 7.59 4.39 14.45
CA ASP A 213 8.75 4.95 13.76
C ASP A 213 10.08 4.63 14.49
N ILE A 214 10.14 4.80 15.81
CA ILE A 214 11.32 4.46 16.59
C ILE A 214 11.69 2.97 16.44
N LYS A 215 10.71 2.08 16.54
CA LYS A 215 10.98 0.65 16.35
C LYS A 215 11.42 0.33 14.92
N SER A 216 10.83 0.95 13.92
CA SER A 216 11.20 0.74 12.52
C SER A 216 12.66 1.15 12.24
N VAL A 217 13.10 2.29 12.77
CA VAL A 217 14.49 2.78 12.64
C VAL A 217 15.47 1.87 13.38
N SER A 218 15.11 1.35 14.55
CA SER A 218 15.96 0.45 15.33
C SER A 218 16.23 -0.88 14.61
N TYR A 219 15.23 -1.45 13.91
CA TYR A 219 15.42 -2.67 13.14
C TYR A 219 16.27 -2.48 11.88
N THR A 220 16.21 -1.32 11.23
CA THR A 220 17.04 -1.04 10.05
C THR A 220 18.52 -0.88 10.39
N HIS A 221 18.85 -0.30 11.55
CA HIS A 221 20.21 -0.16 12.02
C HIS A 221 20.84 -1.49 12.45
N LEU A 222 20.09 -2.40 13.05
CA LEU A 222 20.61 -3.73 13.44
C LEU A 222 20.93 -4.59 12.20
N ARG A 223 20.13 -4.52 11.15
CA ARG A 223 20.37 -5.27 9.92
C ARG A 223 21.56 -4.75 9.10
N ALA A 224 21.86 -3.46 9.18
CA ALA A 224 23.03 -2.86 8.53
C ALA A 224 24.37 -3.31 9.18
N HIS A 225 24.36 -3.68 10.47
CA HIS A 225 25.54 -4.20 11.16
C HIS A 225 25.78 -5.70 10.90
N GLU A 226 24.76 -6.49 10.60
CA GLU A 226 24.91 -7.92 10.28
C GLU A 226 25.46 -8.19 8.86
N THR A 227 25.28 -7.25 7.93
CA THR A 227 25.78 -7.39 6.54
C THR A 227 27.19 -6.82 6.34
N SER A 228 27.86 -6.38 7.42
CA SER A 228 29.22 -5.78 7.38
C SER A 228 30.30 -6.64 8.05
N ASN A 229 30.01 -7.90 8.37
CA ASN A 229 31.00 -8.88 8.85
C ASN A 229 31.18 -10.03 7.88
#